data_b4df4fe8ff0592468efd4964c04f0301
#
_entry.id   b4df4fe8ff0592468efd4964c04f0301
#
_cell.length_a   1.000
_cell.length_b   1.000
_cell.length_c   1.000
_cell.angle_alpha   90.00
_cell.angle_beta   90.00
_cell.angle_gamma   90.00
#
_symmetry.space_group_name_H-M   'P 1'
#
loop_
_entity.id
_entity.type
_entity.pdbx_description
1 polymer ?
#
loop_
_entity_poly.entity_id
_entity_poly.type
_entity_poly.pdbx_seq_one_letter_code
_entity_poly.pdbx_strand_id
1 'polypeptide(L)'
;MKQILILLTFVSIFSLYSVHLLLKTANEGGSLLYEQLGHKAFGLVGKLAASGSITMQNIGAMSSYLFIVKYELPLVIKALMNIEDTNGLWYLNGDYLVLLVSLVLILPLSLLRNLGYLGYTSGLSLLCMVFFLIVVICKKFEISCPLEVASIISDLVNNTLTRPTAMAFNITDGDSCRPRYFIFNSQTVYAVPILTFSFVCHPAILPIYEELKGRSRRRMMNVSKISFFAMFLMYLLAALFGYLTFYERVESELLHTYSKVLETDILILIVRLAVLVAVTLTVPVVIFPIRGSITHLLCPAKDFSWWRHSLITVSILAFTNLLVIFVPTIRDIFGFIGASAAAMLIFILPSAFYIKLVKKEPMKSVQKIGVSKRS
;
A
#
# COMPACT_ATOMS: atom_id res chain seq x y z
N MET A 1 -18.00 -0.08 -10.50
CA MET A 1 -18.24 0.65 -9.25
C MET A 1 -18.83 -0.23 -8.14
N LYS A 2 -20.00 -0.86 -8.30
CA LYS A 2 -20.60 -1.74 -7.27
C LYS A 2 -19.70 -2.91 -6.88
N GLN A 3 -18.96 -3.46 -7.80
CA GLN A 3 -18.00 -4.55 -7.57
C GLN A 3 -16.89 -4.15 -6.59
N ILE A 4 -16.29 -2.95 -6.74
CA ILE A 4 -15.25 -2.45 -5.82
C ILE A 4 -15.81 -2.28 -4.42
N LEU A 5 -17.01 -1.71 -4.28
CA LEU A 5 -17.67 -1.54 -2.99
C LEU A 5 -17.90 -2.89 -2.28
N ILE A 6 -18.39 -3.90 -3.00
CA ILE A 6 -18.62 -5.25 -2.45
C ILE A 6 -17.31 -5.88 -2.00
N LEU A 7 -16.28 -5.86 -2.85
CA LEU A 7 -14.97 -6.43 -2.53
C LEU A 7 -14.30 -5.72 -1.36
N LEU A 8 -14.32 -4.38 -1.35
CA LEU A 8 -13.74 -3.57 -0.27
C LEU A 8 -14.44 -3.86 1.07
N THR A 9 -15.78 -3.92 1.08
CA THR A 9 -16.57 -4.25 2.27
C THR A 9 -16.24 -5.65 2.77
N PHE A 10 -16.19 -6.63 1.87
CA PHE A 10 -15.88 -8.01 2.20
C PHE A 10 -14.49 -8.13 2.83
N VAL A 11 -13.44 -7.62 2.18
CA VAL A 11 -12.06 -7.69 2.68
C VAL A 11 -11.93 -6.96 4.02
N SER A 12 -12.54 -5.77 4.17
CA SER A 12 -12.51 -5.00 5.42
C SER A 12 -13.13 -5.76 6.60
N ILE A 13 -14.31 -6.36 6.43
CA ILE A 13 -14.99 -7.14 7.47
C ILE A 13 -14.15 -8.37 7.86
N PHE A 14 -13.62 -9.09 6.87
CA PHE A 14 -12.81 -10.27 7.14
C PHE A 14 -11.49 -9.93 7.82
N SER A 15 -10.82 -8.86 7.41
CA SER A 15 -9.59 -8.38 8.06
C SER A 15 -9.86 -7.97 9.51
N LEU A 16 -10.94 -7.24 9.78
CA LEU A 16 -11.31 -6.87 11.15
C LEU A 16 -11.65 -8.11 12.01
N TYR A 17 -12.33 -9.10 11.44
CA TYR A 17 -12.60 -10.36 12.11
C TYR A 17 -11.31 -11.14 12.42
N SER A 18 -10.36 -11.12 11.50
CA SER A 18 -9.04 -11.73 11.70
C SER A 18 -8.26 -11.06 12.84
N VAL A 19 -8.29 -9.73 12.95
CA VAL A 19 -7.73 -9.01 14.10
C VAL A 19 -8.39 -9.46 15.42
N HIS A 20 -9.71 -9.67 15.41
CA HIS A 20 -10.40 -10.20 16.60
C HIS A 20 -9.87 -11.59 16.99
N LEU A 21 -9.69 -12.50 16.01
CA LEU A 21 -9.11 -13.82 16.25
C LEU A 21 -7.68 -13.73 16.79
N LEU A 22 -6.87 -12.85 16.18
CA LEU A 22 -5.48 -12.66 16.59
C LEU A 22 -5.36 -12.17 18.03
N LEU A 23 -6.15 -11.16 18.44
CA LEU A 23 -6.17 -10.65 19.83
C LEU A 23 -6.66 -11.71 20.82
N LYS A 24 -7.64 -12.54 20.42
CA LYS A 24 -8.12 -13.66 21.26
C LYS A 24 -7.04 -14.71 21.44
N THR A 25 -6.36 -15.05 20.35
CA THR A 25 -5.25 -16.02 20.35
C THR A 25 -4.05 -15.53 21.15
N ALA A 26 -3.70 -14.25 21.06
CA ALA A 26 -2.62 -13.65 21.83
C ALA A 26 -2.88 -13.72 23.36
N ASN A 27 -4.11 -13.46 23.78
CA ASN A 27 -4.49 -13.56 25.20
C ASN A 27 -4.40 -15.01 25.72
N GLU A 28 -4.91 -15.98 24.96
CA GLU A 28 -4.89 -17.39 25.37
C GLU A 28 -3.49 -18.01 25.22
N GLY A 29 -2.77 -17.63 24.16
CA GLY A 29 -1.40 -18.09 23.86
C GLY A 29 -0.34 -17.44 24.71
N GLY A 30 -0.64 -16.35 25.43
CA GLY A 30 0.30 -15.65 26.32
C GLY A 30 1.54 -15.12 25.59
N SER A 31 1.37 -14.63 24.34
CA SER A 31 2.44 -14.00 23.58
C SER A 31 1.90 -12.83 22.75
N LEU A 32 2.65 -11.74 22.74
CA LEU A 32 2.30 -10.50 22.02
C LEU A 32 3.13 -10.31 20.76
N LEU A 33 3.96 -11.29 20.39
CA LEU A 33 4.69 -11.30 19.13
C LEU A 33 4.07 -12.31 18.17
N TYR A 34 3.78 -11.87 16.96
CA TYR A 34 3.13 -12.68 15.94
C TYR A 34 3.94 -13.95 15.61
N GLU A 35 5.26 -13.84 15.53
CA GLU A 35 6.20 -14.92 15.28
C GLU A 35 6.24 -15.95 16.42
N GLN A 36 6.17 -15.48 17.68
CA GLN A 36 6.11 -16.35 18.85
C GLN A 36 4.79 -17.11 18.96
N LEU A 37 3.68 -16.49 18.53
CA LEU A 37 2.41 -17.21 18.39
C LEU A 37 2.53 -18.33 17.36
N GLY A 38 3.20 -18.05 16.24
CA GLY A 38 3.52 -19.09 15.22
C GLY A 38 4.33 -20.22 15.82
N HIS A 39 5.37 -19.91 16.60
CA HIS A 39 6.19 -20.92 17.28
C HIS A 39 5.38 -21.76 18.28
N LYS A 40 4.52 -21.13 19.08
CA LYS A 40 3.66 -21.84 20.05
C LYS A 40 2.62 -22.73 19.37
N ALA A 41 2.13 -22.34 18.19
CA ALA A 41 1.12 -23.10 17.46
C ALA A 41 1.70 -24.29 16.69
N PHE A 42 2.78 -24.08 15.94
CA PHE A 42 3.33 -25.03 14.97
C PHE A 42 4.86 -25.18 15.05
N GLY A 43 5.48 -24.80 16.18
CA GLY A 43 6.93 -24.89 16.36
C GLY A 43 7.71 -24.03 15.37
N LEU A 44 8.86 -24.53 14.92
CA LEU A 44 9.75 -23.80 14.01
C LEU A 44 9.08 -23.43 12.68
N VAL A 45 8.28 -24.33 12.13
CA VAL A 45 7.55 -24.09 10.84
C VAL A 45 6.61 -22.91 10.97
N GLY A 46 5.83 -22.83 12.07
CA GLY A 46 4.95 -21.70 12.33
C GLY A 46 5.69 -20.37 12.53
N LYS A 47 6.85 -20.41 13.19
CA LYS A 47 7.73 -19.24 13.34
C LYS A 47 8.25 -18.78 11.98
N LEU A 48 8.76 -19.68 11.15
CA LEU A 48 9.28 -19.36 9.82
C LEU A 48 8.20 -18.82 8.89
N ALA A 49 7.01 -19.41 8.90
CA ALA A 49 5.88 -18.93 8.10
C ALA A 49 5.45 -17.51 8.51
N ALA A 50 5.37 -17.23 9.81
CA ALA A 50 5.03 -15.90 10.31
C ALA A 50 6.11 -14.87 9.98
N SER A 51 7.37 -15.12 10.31
CA SER A 51 8.51 -14.23 10.01
C SER A 51 8.68 -14.00 8.50
N GLY A 52 8.58 -15.05 7.70
CA GLY A 52 8.68 -14.96 6.25
C GLY A 52 7.57 -14.11 5.64
N SER A 53 6.33 -14.32 6.07
CA SER A 53 5.19 -13.53 5.60
C SER A 53 5.30 -12.06 6.02
N ILE A 54 5.73 -11.76 7.26
CA ILE A 54 5.94 -10.38 7.72
C ILE A 54 7.05 -9.71 6.90
N THR A 55 8.17 -10.39 6.71
CA THR A 55 9.31 -9.86 5.94
C THR A 55 8.90 -9.58 4.50
N MET A 56 8.26 -10.54 3.84
CA MET A 56 7.81 -10.42 2.45
C MET A 56 6.78 -9.30 2.27
N GLN A 57 5.80 -9.20 3.18
CA GLN A 57 4.80 -8.12 3.18
C GLN A 57 5.44 -6.74 3.28
N ASN A 58 6.38 -6.56 4.21
CA ASN A 58 7.04 -5.28 4.42
C ASN A 58 8.04 -4.93 3.30
N ILE A 59 8.72 -5.93 2.71
CA ILE A 59 9.54 -5.72 1.50
C ILE A 59 8.65 -5.23 0.35
N GLY A 60 7.47 -5.83 0.16
CA GLY A 60 6.51 -5.37 -0.84
C GLY A 60 6.04 -3.93 -0.61
N ALA A 61 5.70 -3.58 0.63
CA ALA A 61 5.32 -2.22 0.99
C ALA A 61 6.45 -1.22 0.71
N MET A 62 7.68 -1.56 1.13
CA MET A 62 8.85 -0.70 0.91
C MET A 62 9.16 -0.54 -0.59
N SER A 63 9.09 -1.62 -1.37
CA SER A 63 9.28 -1.56 -2.83
C SER A 63 8.22 -0.66 -3.49
N SER A 64 6.98 -0.71 -3.03
CA SER A 64 5.91 0.15 -3.54
C SER A 64 6.15 1.62 -3.23
N TYR A 65 6.63 1.95 -2.03
CA TYR A 65 6.99 3.34 -1.68
C TYR A 65 8.16 3.86 -2.50
N LEU A 66 9.20 3.04 -2.69
CA LEU A 66 10.34 3.41 -3.53
C LEU A 66 9.94 3.53 -5.01
N PHE A 67 8.99 2.73 -5.47
CA PHE A 67 8.43 2.84 -6.81
C PHE A 67 7.74 4.20 -7.03
N ILE A 68 6.94 4.67 -6.06
CA ILE A 68 6.36 6.01 -6.09
C ILE A 68 7.45 7.09 -6.16
N VAL A 69 8.53 6.96 -5.36
CA VAL A 69 9.66 7.89 -5.42
C VAL A 69 10.30 7.89 -6.81
N LYS A 70 10.52 6.70 -7.41
CA LYS A 70 11.10 6.54 -8.75
C LYS A 70 10.33 7.31 -9.83
N TYR A 71 9.00 7.29 -9.78
CA TYR A 71 8.15 7.88 -10.83
C TYR A 71 7.76 9.33 -10.53
N GLU A 72 7.45 9.67 -9.28
CA GLU A 72 6.95 11.00 -8.93
C GLU A 72 8.06 12.04 -8.74
N LEU A 73 9.24 11.65 -8.24
CA LEU A 73 10.33 12.60 -7.99
C LEU A 73 10.85 13.28 -9.26
N PRO A 74 11.09 12.57 -10.39
CA PRO A 74 11.47 13.22 -11.65
C PRO A 74 10.44 14.23 -12.13
N LEU A 75 9.14 13.94 -11.97
CA LEU A 75 8.06 14.83 -12.36
C LEU A 75 8.03 16.11 -11.52
N VAL A 76 8.29 15.99 -10.22
CA VAL A 76 8.40 17.14 -9.31
C VAL A 76 9.62 17.99 -9.67
N ILE A 77 10.77 17.40 -9.94
CA ILE A 77 11.99 18.13 -10.35
C ILE A 77 11.76 18.84 -11.67
N LYS A 78 11.16 18.17 -12.66
CA LYS A 78 10.80 18.75 -13.96
C LYS A 78 9.91 19.98 -13.79
N ALA A 79 8.87 19.88 -12.98
CA ALA A 79 7.94 20.98 -12.72
C ALA A 79 8.59 22.15 -11.98
N LEU A 80 9.45 21.89 -10.99
CA LEU A 80 10.12 22.95 -10.22
C LEU A 80 11.19 23.69 -11.03
N MET A 81 11.89 22.99 -11.91
CA MET A 81 12.96 23.56 -12.75
C MET A 81 12.44 24.11 -14.09
N ASN A 82 11.13 23.93 -14.37
CA ASN A 82 10.48 24.34 -15.61
C ASN A 82 11.23 23.86 -16.88
N ILE A 83 11.65 22.59 -16.86
CA ILE A 83 12.41 21.97 -17.96
C ILE A 83 11.41 21.32 -18.92
N GLU A 84 11.42 21.74 -20.18
CA GLU A 84 10.57 21.13 -21.23
C GLU A 84 11.23 19.90 -21.85
N ASP A 85 12.54 19.94 -22.12
CA ASP A 85 13.30 18.84 -22.74
C ASP A 85 13.93 17.91 -21.71
N THR A 86 13.56 16.62 -21.77
CA THR A 86 14.03 15.58 -20.84
C THR A 86 15.16 14.72 -21.40
N ASN A 87 15.59 14.95 -22.64
CA ASN A 87 16.51 14.06 -23.34
C ASN A 87 17.93 14.09 -22.74
N GLY A 88 18.33 12.99 -22.10
CA GLY A 88 19.71 12.73 -21.67
C GLY A 88 20.12 13.29 -20.30
N LEU A 89 19.23 13.89 -19.53
CA LEU A 89 19.55 14.45 -18.22
C LEU A 89 19.54 13.33 -17.15
N TRP A 90 20.71 12.97 -16.64
CA TRP A 90 20.86 11.89 -15.65
C TRP A 90 20.09 12.14 -14.34
N TYR A 91 19.93 13.41 -13.93
CA TYR A 91 19.18 13.80 -12.72
C TYR A 91 17.65 13.76 -12.87
N LEU A 92 17.12 13.44 -14.05
CA LEU A 92 15.70 13.13 -14.28
C LEU A 92 15.43 11.63 -14.44
N ASN A 93 16.49 10.81 -14.37
CA ASN A 93 16.32 9.37 -14.41
C ASN A 93 15.86 8.86 -13.04
N GLY A 94 14.65 8.27 -12.98
CA GLY A 94 14.05 7.77 -11.75
C GLY A 94 14.88 6.71 -11.03
N ASP A 95 15.66 5.88 -11.76
CA ASP A 95 16.50 4.85 -11.16
C ASP A 95 17.66 5.46 -10.36
N TYR A 96 18.31 6.50 -10.88
CA TYR A 96 19.35 7.20 -10.13
C TYR A 96 18.76 8.00 -8.95
N LEU A 97 17.60 8.60 -9.14
CA LEU A 97 16.96 9.39 -8.09
C LEU A 97 16.50 8.52 -6.90
N VAL A 98 15.92 7.35 -7.16
CA VAL A 98 15.52 6.45 -6.07
C VAL A 98 16.71 5.93 -5.28
N LEU A 99 17.85 5.64 -5.96
CA LEU A 99 19.09 5.27 -5.30
C LEU A 99 19.65 6.41 -4.45
N LEU A 100 19.66 7.64 -4.98
CA LEU A 100 20.12 8.82 -4.27
C LEU A 100 19.27 9.09 -3.01
N VAL A 101 17.96 9.08 -3.12
CA VAL A 101 17.04 9.26 -1.98
C VAL A 101 17.21 8.13 -0.97
N SER A 102 17.38 6.89 -1.43
CA SER A 102 17.62 5.75 -0.56
C SER A 102 18.91 5.89 0.24
N LEU A 103 19.98 6.39 -0.38
CA LEU A 103 21.28 6.54 0.27
C LEU A 103 21.34 7.76 1.20
N VAL A 104 20.82 8.92 0.74
CA VAL A 104 20.96 10.20 1.45
C VAL A 104 19.92 10.42 2.52
N LEU A 105 18.67 10.00 2.29
CA LEU A 105 17.56 10.24 3.20
C LEU A 105 17.13 8.98 3.95
N ILE A 106 16.84 7.90 3.23
CA ILE A 106 16.23 6.71 3.84
C ILE A 106 17.23 5.95 4.71
N LEU A 107 18.46 5.75 4.24
CA LEU A 107 19.48 5.00 4.97
C LEU A 107 19.81 5.63 6.33
N PRO A 108 20.14 6.95 6.44
CA PRO A 108 20.39 7.57 7.74
C PRO A 108 19.20 7.48 8.70
N LEU A 109 17.98 7.73 8.21
CA LEU A 109 16.76 7.62 9.00
C LEU A 109 16.51 6.18 9.48
N SER A 110 16.80 5.19 8.63
CA SER A 110 16.62 3.77 8.95
C SER A 110 17.64 3.23 9.94
N LEU A 111 18.80 3.88 10.06
CA LEU A 111 19.83 3.54 11.04
C LEU A 111 19.49 4.05 12.45
N LEU A 112 18.57 5.00 12.59
CA LEU A 112 18.14 5.48 13.90
C LEU A 112 17.55 4.33 14.73
N ARG A 113 17.93 4.30 16.01
CA ARG A 113 17.52 3.24 16.95
C ARG A 113 16.17 3.52 17.60
N ASN A 114 15.83 4.79 17.80
CA ASN A 114 14.68 5.20 18.58
C ASN A 114 13.43 5.31 17.71
N LEU A 115 12.42 4.52 18.06
CA LEU A 115 11.08 4.53 17.44
C LEU A 115 10.17 5.68 17.92
N GLY A 116 10.65 6.53 18.84
CA GLY A 116 9.83 7.62 19.41
C GLY A 116 9.27 8.60 18.36
N TYR A 117 9.95 8.75 17.23
CA TYR A 117 9.48 9.56 16.11
C TYR A 117 8.42 8.88 15.24
N LEU A 118 8.20 7.58 15.42
CA LEU A 118 7.32 6.77 14.58
C LEU A 118 5.87 7.27 14.62
N GLY A 119 5.39 7.67 15.79
CA GLY A 119 4.06 8.22 15.96
C GLY A 119 3.89 9.55 15.22
N TYR A 120 4.89 10.41 15.27
CA TYR A 120 4.85 11.73 14.61
C TYR A 120 4.94 11.59 13.09
N THR A 121 5.83 10.73 12.58
CA THR A 121 5.95 10.47 11.14
C THR A 121 4.69 9.83 10.59
N SER A 122 4.09 8.88 11.29
CA SER A 122 2.81 8.27 10.90
C SER A 122 1.67 9.28 10.90
N GLY A 123 1.61 10.18 11.88
CA GLY A 123 0.62 11.26 11.93
C GLY A 123 0.77 12.23 10.76
N LEU A 124 1.99 12.64 10.44
CA LEU A 124 2.28 13.50 9.28
C LEU A 124 1.93 12.80 7.96
N SER A 125 2.30 11.53 7.80
CA SER A 125 1.97 10.75 6.60
C SER A 125 0.45 10.63 6.43
N LEU A 126 -0.29 10.38 7.51
CA LEU A 126 -1.76 10.33 7.46
C LEU A 126 -2.35 11.67 7.03
N LEU A 127 -1.83 12.80 7.55
CA LEU A 127 -2.27 14.14 7.16
C LEU A 127 -2.05 14.40 5.66
N CYS A 128 -0.88 14.03 5.13
CA CYS A 128 -0.59 14.12 3.70
C CYS A 128 -1.55 13.28 2.84
N MET A 129 -1.91 12.07 3.31
CA MET A 129 -2.85 11.20 2.58
C MET A 129 -4.29 11.71 2.63
N VAL A 130 -4.71 12.31 3.75
CA VAL A 130 -6.01 13.01 3.84
C VAL A 130 -6.04 14.22 2.91
N PHE A 131 -4.97 15.00 2.85
CA PHE A 131 -4.83 16.10 1.90
C PHE A 131 -4.93 15.63 0.45
N PHE A 132 -4.21 14.57 0.09
CA PHE A 132 -4.33 13.92 -1.23
C PHE A 132 -5.79 13.55 -1.55
N LEU A 133 -6.50 12.92 -0.61
CA LEU A 133 -7.89 12.54 -0.79
C LEU A 133 -8.80 13.75 -1.04
N ILE A 134 -8.62 14.84 -0.28
CA ILE A 134 -9.39 16.08 -0.46
C ILE A 134 -9.17 16.64 -1.86
N VAL A 135 -7.92 16.66 -2.34
CA VAL A 135 -7.60 17.15 -3.69
C VAL A 135 -8.22 16.27 -4.77
N VAL A 136 -8.19 14.94 -4.62
CA VAL A 136 -8.86 14.01 -5.55
C VAL A 136 -10.36 14.31 -5.65
N ILE A 137 -11.00 14.61 -4.51
CA ILE A 137 -12.43 14.96 -4.46
C ILE A 137 -12.67 16.30 -5.16
N CYS A 138 -11.87 17.34 -4.85
CA CYS A 138 -12.01 18.66 -5.46
C CYS A 138 -11.81 18.62 -6.99
N LYS A 139 -10.78 17.90 -7.45
CA LYS A 139 -10.46 17.77 -8.88
C LYS A 139 -11.52 17.04 -9.68
N LYS A 140 -12.34 16.19 -9.06
CA LYS A 140 -13.50 15.59 -9.74
C LYS A 140 -14.51 16.64 -10.22
N PHE A 141 -14.68 17.74 -9.48
CA PHE A 141 -15.63 18.79 -9.83
C PHE A 141 -15.04 19.81 -10.81
N GLU A 142 -13.72 19.86 -10.94
CA GLU A 142 -13.00 20.75 -11.83
C GLU A 142 -12.77 20.14 -13.21
N ILE A 143 -12.47 18.83 -13.26
CA ILE A 143 -12.19 18.10 -14.51
C ILE A 143 -13.52 17.61 -15.11
N SER A 144 -13.93 18.21 -16.23
CA SER A 144 -14.95 17.64 -17.12
C SER A 144 -14.42 16.34 -17.73
N CYS A 145 -15.27 15.50 -18.29
CA CYS A 145 -14.82 14.21 -18.81
C CYS A 145 -13.60 14.37 -19.75
N PRO A 146 -12.46 13.63 -19.54
CA PRO A 146 -11.18 13.86 -20.24
C PRO A 146 -11.25 13.72 -21.76
N LEU A 147 -12.31 13.13 -22.28
CA LEU A 147 -12.51 12.91 -23.72
C LEU A 147 -12.89 14.19 -24.47
N GLU A 148 -13.66 15.08 -23.86
CA GLU A 148 -14.05 16.32 -24.54
C GLU A 148 -12.88 17.27 -24.73
N VAL A 149 -11.98 17.36 -23.75
CA VAL A 149 -10.81 18.26 -23.84
C VAL A 149 -9.80 17.74 -24.86
N ALA A 150 -9.53 16.45 -24.91
CA ALA A 150 -8.60 15.87 -25.89
C ALA A 150 -9.13 15.91 -27.33
N SER A 151 -10.46 15.76 -27.54
CA SER A 151 -11.07 15.90 -28.85
C SER A 151 -11.09 17.34 -29.33
N ILE A 152 -11.40 18.29 -28.46
CA ILE A 152 -11.39 19.73 -28.78
C ILE A 152 -9.98 20.21 -29.12
N ILE A 153 -8.95 19.76 -28.39
CA ILE A 153 -7.55 20.11 -28.70
C ILE A 153 -7.11 19.46 -30.01
N SER A 154 -7.46 18.20 -30.29
CA SER A 154 -7.14 17.55 -31.56
C SER A 154 -7.84 18.21 -32.75
N ASP A 155 -9.06 18.65 -32.56
CA ASP A 155 -9.86 19.37 -33.62
C ASP A 155 -9.32 20.79 -33.84
N LEU A 156 -8.85 21.48 -32.81
CA LEU A 156 -8.17 22.78 -32.91
C LEU A 156 -6.81 22.68 -33.61
N VAL A 157 -6.01 21.67 -33.30
CA VAL A 157 -4.70 21.42 -33.93
C VAL A 157 -4.88 20.97 -35.38
N ASN A 158 -5.88 20.15 -35.71
CA ASN A 158 -6.13 19.69 -37.07
C ASN A 158 -6.78 20.75 -37.94
N ASN A 159 -7.51 21.70 -37.40
CA ASN A 159 -8.08 22.82 -38.14
C ASN A 159 -7.11 23.94 -38.51
N THR A 160 -5.89 23.93 -37.96
CA THR A 160 -4.85 24.93 -38.30
C THR A 160 -3.88 24.48 -39.41
N LEU A 161 -3.90 23.21 -39.80
CA LEU A 161 -3.03 22.70 -40.89
C LEU A 161 -3.80 21.76 -41.85
N THR A 162 -4.18 22.37 -43.02
CA THR A 162 -4.50 21.72 -44.30
C THR A 162 -5.75 20.81 -44.43
N ARG A 163 -6.59 21.29 -45.26
CA ARG A 163 -7.58 20.80 -46.25
C ARG A 163 -7.72 19.27 -46.50
N PRO A 164 -8.83 18.86 -47.13
CA PRO A 164 -9.69 17.77 -46.65
C PRO A 164 -9.45 16.45 -47.40
N THR A 165 -9.42 15.39 -46.68
CA THR A 165 -9.93 14.11 -47.24
C THR A 165 -10.85 13.48 -46.20
N ALA A 166 -12.09 13.44 -46.59
CA ALA A 166 -13.19 12.83 -45.85
C ALA A 166 -12.87 11.35 -45.57
N MET A 167 -12.50 11.04 -44.36
CA MET A 167 -12.83 9.77 -43.74
C MET A 167 -13.64 10.09 -42.51
N ALA A 168 -14.95 9.89 -42.63
CA ALA A 168 -15.89 9.92 -41.53
C ALA A 168 -15.44 8.89 -40.49
N PHE A 169 -14.68 9.33 -39.53
CA PHE A 169 -14.48 8.59 -38.28
C PHE A 169 -15.80 8.72 -37.54
N ASN A 170 -16.63 7.67 -37.60
CA ASN A 170 -17.81 7.56 -36.76
C ASN A 170 -17.41 7.62 -35.31
N ILE A 171 -17.38 8.82 -34.73
CA ILE A 171 -17.24 9.05 -33.30
C ILE A 171 -18.61 8.76 -32.66
N THR A 172 -18.95 7.49 -32.56
CA THR A 172 -19.99 6.98 -31.67
C THR A 172 -19.34 6.67 -30.30
N ASP A 173 -18.66 7.61 -29.69
CA ASP A 173 -17.95 7.40 -28.44
C ASP A 173 -18.55 8.21 -27.27
N GLY A 174 -19.87 8.45 -27.30
CA GLY A 174 -20.62 8.94 -26.15
C GLY A 174 -20.66 7.99 -24.93
N ASP A 175 -20.07 6.80 -25.06
CA ASP A 175 -20.12 5.74 -24.04
C ASP A 175 -18.91 5.71 -23.10
N SER A 176 -17.82 6.43 -23.41
CA SER A 176 -16.58 6.40 -22.63
C SER A 176 -16.68 7.06 -21.26
N CYS A 177 -17.66 7.93 -21.03
CA CYS A 177 -17.87 8.64 -19.76
C CYS A 177 -19.03 8.08 -18.94
N ARG A 178 -19.51 6.90 -19.27
CA ARG A 178 -20.56 6.23 -18.49
C ARG A 178 -19.96 5.26 -17.46
N PRO A 179 -20.38 5.33 -16.19
CA PRO A 179 -19.87 4.43 -15.17
C PRO A 179 -20.35 2.99 -15.41
N ARG A 180 -19.43 2.06 -15.59
CA ARG A 180 -19.73 0.63 -15.62
C ARG A 180 -19.79 0.08 -14.20
N TYR A 181 -20.89 -0.62 -13.89
CA TYR A 181 -21.12 -1.14 -12.52
C TYR A 181 -20.36 -2.43 -12.25
N PHE A 182 -20.23 -3.30 -13.24
CA PHE A 182 -19.53 -4.58 -13.13
C PHE A 182 -18.65 -4.78 -14.37
N ILE A 183 -17.39 -5.13 -14.15
CA ILE A 183 -16.42 -5.46 -15.19
C ILE A 183 -15.76 -6.78 -14.78
N PHE A 184 -15.85 -7.78 -15.66
CA PHE A 184 -15.19 -9.07 -15.49
C PHE A 184 -14.17 -9.24 -16.62
N ASN A 185 -12.92 -8.89 -16.31
CA ASN A 185 -11.78 -9.10 -17.20
C ASN A 185 -10.63 -9.77 -16.42
N SER A 186 -9.55 -10.14 -17.10
CA SER A 186 -8.37 -10.74 -16.47
C SER A 186 -7.75 -9.85 -15.38
N GLN A 187 -7.91 -8.54 -15.48
CA GLN A 187 -7.40 -7.57 -14.48
C GLN A 187 -8.20 -7.59 -13.18
N THR A 188 -9.45 -8.05 -13.18
CA THR A 188 -10.28 -8.18 -11.98
C THR A 188 -9.68 -9.16 -10.96
N VAL A 189 -8.91 -10.15 -11.43
CA VAL A 189 -8.21 -11.12 -10.56
C VAL A 189 -7.22 -10.44 -9.63
N TYR A 190 -6.58 -9.34 -10.06
CA TYR A 190 -5.65 -8.58 -9.23
C TYR A 190 -6.34 -7.74 -8.14
N ALA A 191 -7.64 -7.48 -8.25
CA ALA A 191 -8.34 -6.60 -7.31
C ALA A 191 -8.36 -7.18 -5.88
N VAL A 192 -8.60 -8.47 -5.70
CA VAL A 192 -8.64 -9.11 -4.38
C VAL A 192 -7.27 -9.10 -3.69
N PRO A 193 -6.16 -9.52 -4.34
CA PRO A 193 -4.81 -9.39 -3.79
C PRO A 193 -4.45 -7.96 -3.39
N ILE A 194 -4.74 -6.97 -4.23
CA ILE A 194 -4.43 -5.56 -3.96
C ILE A 194 -5.21 -5.06 -2.74
N LEU A 195 -6.51 -5.35 -2.66
CA LEU A 195 -7.34 -5.01 -1.51
C LEU A 195 -6.89 -5.74 -0.24
N THR A 196 -6.50 -7.01 -0.35
CA THR A 196 -5.94 -7.77 0.77
C THR A 196 -4.66 -7.09 1.27
N PHE A 197 -3.73 -6.75 0.37
CA PHE A 197 -2.52 -6.01 0.72
C PHE A 197 -2.84 -4.70 1.45
N SER A 198 -3.84 -3.94 0.99
CA SER A 198 -4.20 -2.63 1.54
C SER A 198 -4.71 -2.66 2.98
N PHE A 199 -5.26 -3.80 3.45
CA PHE A 199 -5.77 -3.97 4.82
C PHE A 199 -4.81 -4.71 5.76
N VAL A 200 -3.56 -4.99 5.37
CA VAL A 200 -2.59 -5.68 6.24
C VAL A 200 -2.08 -4.73 7.33
N CYS A 201 -2.55 -4.93 8.55
CA CYS A 201 -2.01 -4.29 9.75
C CYS A 201 -1.68 -5.32 10.85
N HIS A 202 -1.90 -6.60 10.59
CA HIS A 202 -1.87 -7.69 11.58
C HIS A 202 -0.55 -7.81 12.35
N PRO A 203 0.65 -7.68 11.72
CA PRO A 203 1.91 -7.72 12.47
C PRO A 203 2.07 -6.57 13.46
N ALA A 204 1.52 -5.40 13.17
CA ALA A 204 1.62 -4.22 14.02
C ALA A 204 0.61 -4.22 15.19
N ILE A 205 -0.49 -4.98 15.09
CA ILE A 205 -1.58 -5.00 16.09
C ILE A 205 -1.08 -5.45 17.47
N LEU A 206 -0.26 -6.48 17.53
CA LEU A 206 0.20 -7.04 18.81
C LEU A 206 1.21 -6.12 19.52
N PRO A 207 2.23 -5.54 18.88
CA PRO A 207 3.10 -4.52 19.47
C PRO A 207 2.31 -3.29 19.96
N ILE A 208 1.37 -2.78 19.18
CA ILE A 208 0.52 -1.65 19.59
C ILE A 208 -0.35 -2.04 20.80
N TYR A 209 -0.86 -3.27 20.85
CA TYR A 209 -1.61 -3.77 21.99
C TYR A 209 -0.76 -3.88 23.24
N GLU A 210 0.53 -4.18 23.11
CA GLU A 210 1.49 -4.23 24.22
C GLU A 210 1.73 -2.85 24.83
N GLU A 211 1.90 -1.82 24.00
CA GLU A 211 2.15 -0.43 24.42
C GLU A 211 0.90 0.31 24.89
N LEU A 212 -0.29 -0.26 24.72
CA LEU A 212 -1.55 0.40 25.02
C LEU A 212 -1.72 0.67 26.52
N LYS A 213 -1.82 1.94 26.92
CA LYS A 213 -2.10 2.35 28.32
C LYS A 213 -3.42 1.74 28.81
N GLY A 214 -3.38 1.03 29.92
CA GLY A 214 -4.54 0.29 30.43
C GLY A 214 -4.98 -0.81 29.46
N ARG A 215 -4.03 -1.66 29.07
CA ARG A 215 -4.17 -2.74 28.12
C ARG A 215 -5.45 -3.56 28.36
N SER A 216 -6.37 -3.53 27.40
CA SER A 216 -7.62 -4.27 27.42
C SER A 216 -7.99 -4.68 26.00
N ARG A 217 -8.37 -5.94 25.82
CA ARG A 217 -8.85 -6.45 24.52
C ARG A 217 -10.01 -5.61 23.97
N ARG A 218 -10.93 -5.16 24.83
CA ARG A 218 -12.07 -4.32 24.42
C ARG A 218 -11.61 -2.98 23.87
N ARG A 219 -10.63 -2.33 24.54
CA ARG A 219 -10.05 -1.05 24.07
C ARG A 219 -9.35 -1.23 22.72
N MET A 220 -8.50 -2.24 22.60
CA MET A 220 -7.79 -2.51 21.34
C MET A 220 -8.76 -2.82 20.20
N MET A 221 -9.83 -3.58 20.49
CA MET A 221 -10.87 -3.88 19.51
C MET A 221 -11.62 -2.63 19.04
N ASN A 222 -11.88 -1.67 19.94
CA ASN A 222 -12.51 -0.39 19.58
C ASN A 222 -11.56 0.47 18.72
N VAL A 223 -10.28 0.56 19.07
CA VAL A 223 -9.28 1.23 18.23
C VAL A 223 -9.23 0.60 16.84
N SER A 224 -9.16 -0.73 16.77
CA SER A 224 -9.16 -1.44 15.48
C SER A 224 -10.41 -1.14 14.65
N LYS A 225 -11.61 -1.16 15.26
CA LYS A 225 -12.86 -0.85 14.54
C LYS A 225 -12.86 0.56 13.94
N ILE A 226 -12.42 1.56 14.71
CA ILE A 226 -12.33 2.95 14.24
C ILE A 226 -11.32 3.06 13.13
N SER A 227 -10.14 2.45 13.26
CA SER A 227 -9.09 2.47 12.23
C SER A 227 -9.54 1.78 10.95
N PHE A 228 -10.16 0.61 11.03
CA PHE A 228 -10.69 -0.08 9.85
C PHE A 228 -11.81 0.68 9.15
N PHE A 229 -12.67 1.34 9.90
CA PHE A 229 -13.71 2.19 9.34
C PHE A 229 -13.11 3.42 8.62
N ALA A 230 -12.11 4.06 9.23
CA ALA A 230 -11.40 5.18 8.60
C ALA A 230 -10.67 4.75 7.31
N MET A 231 -9.94 3.62 7.34
CA MET A 231 -9.30 3.05 6.14
C MET A 231 -10.33 2.73 5.05
N PHE A 232 -11.42 2.06 5.42
CA PHE A 232 -12.50 1.74 4.48
C PHE A 232 -13.06 2.99 3.81
N LEU A 233 -13.34 4.03 4.59
CA LEU A 233 -13.90 5.29 4.09
C LEU A 233 -12.91 5.99 3.14
N MET A 234 -11.63 6.08 3.52
CA MET A 234 -10.60 6.71 2.69
C MET A 234 -10.41 5.96 1.36
N TYR A 235 -10.32 4.63 1.39
CA TYR A 235 -10.17 3.83 0.17
C TYR A 235 -11.43 3.89 -0.71
N LEU A 236 -12.61 3.89 -0.11
CA LEU A 236 -13.86 4.02 -0.85
C LEU A 236 -13.95 5.36 -1.56
N LEU A 237 -13.65 6.46 -0.87
CA LEU A 237 -13.69 7.80 -1.45
C LEU A 237 -12.63 7.97 -2.55
N ALA A 238 -11.40 7.52 -2.31
CA ALA A 238 -10.35 7.57 -3.33
C ALA A 238 -10.71 6.76 -4.58
N ALA A 239 -11.22 5.54 -4.41
CA ALA A 239 -11.65 4.69 -5.52
C ALA A 239 -12.86 5.26 -6.26
N LEU A 240 -13.84 5.81 -5.52
CA LEU A 240 -15.05 6.39 -6.09
C LEU A 240 -14.73 7.63 -6.93
N PHE A 241 -14.05 8.61 -6.32
CA PHE A 241 -13.76 9.88 -6.99
C PHE A 241 -12.68 9.72 -8.07
N GLY A 242 -11.66 8.88 -7.86
CA GLY A 242 -10.69 8.55 -8.90
C GLY A 242 -11.34 7.89 -10.12
N TYR A 243 -12.24 6.93 -9.90
CA TYR A 243 -12.97 6.28 -10.99
C TYR A 243 -13.94 7.25 -11.69
N LEU A 244 -14.67 8.08 -10.96
CA LEU A 244 -15.60 9.05 -11.56
C LEU A 244 -14.89 10.19 -12.29
N THR A 245 -13.59 10.41 -12.07
CA THR A 245 -12.80 11.39 -12.81
C THR A 245 -12.29 10.83 -14.14
N PHE A 246 -11.74 9.61 -14.13
CA PHE A 246 -10.99 9.05 -15.28
C PHE A 246 -11.65 7.84 -15.94
N TYR A 247 -12.68 7.22 -15.32
CA TYR A 247 -13.39 6.03 -15.80
C TYR A 247 -12.43 4.87 -16.15
N GLU A 248 -12.36 4.45 -17.40
CA GLU A 248 -11.52 3.33 -17.86
C GLU A 248 -10.06 3.72 -18.13
N ARG A 249 -9.75 5.02 -18.11
CA ARG A 249 -8.40 5.55 -18.40
C ARG A 249 -7.51 5.70 -17.18
N VAL A 250 -7.91 5.13 -16.04
CA VAL A 250 -7.07 5.10 -14.82
C VAL A 250 -5.88 4.19 -15.05
N GLU A 251 -4.67 4.71 -14.85
CA GLU A 251 -3.45 3.93 -14.84
C GLU A 251 -3.25 3.14 -13.53
N SER A 252 -2.15 2.40 -13.44
CA SER A 252 -1.82 1.62 -12.23
C SER A 252 -1.58 2.50 -11.02
N GLU A 253 -1.27 3.76 -11.22
CA GLU A 253 -1.08 4.79 -10.19
C GLU A 253 -1.94 6.02 -10.50
N LEU A 254 -2.83 6.39 -9.55
CA LEU A 254 -3.78 7.48 -9.75
C LEU A 254 -3.08 8.83 -9.95
N LEU A 255 -2.00 9.08 -9.21
CA LEU A 255 -1.27 10.35 -9.26
C LEU A 255 -0.58 10.53 -10.63
N HIS A 256 -0.09 9.44 -11.22
CA HIS A 256 0.44 9.44 -12.58
C HIS A 256 -0.65 9.74 -13.64
N THR A 257 -1.87 9.28 -13.42
CA THR A 257 -3.02 9.62 -14.29
C THR A 257 -3.29 11.14 -14.28
N TYR A 258 -3.25 11.78 -13.12
CA TYR A 258 -3.36 13.24 -13.01
C TYR A 258 -2.23 13.98 -13.75
N SER A 259 -1.02 13.42 -13.79
CA SER A 259 0.12 14.01 -14.48
C SER A 259 -0.10 14.19 -15.98
N LYS A 260 -0.79 13.24 -16.59
CA LYS A 260 -1.05 13.26 -18.05
C LYS A 260 -2.14 14.25 -18.44
N VAL A 261 -3.03 14.60 -17.50
CA VAL A 261 -4.19 15.46 -17.77
C VAL A 261 -3.93 16.90 -17.32
N LEU A 262 -3.16 17.08 -16.25
CA LEU A 262 -2.91 18.38 -15.61
C LEU A 262 -1.40 18.58 -15.39
N GLU A 263 -0.64 18.80 -16.46
CA GLU A 263 0.82 18.90 -16.40
C GLU A 263 1.33 20.10 -15.56
N THR A 264 0.60 21.23 -15.57
CA THR A 264 1.05 22.51 -14.97
C THR A 264 0.29 22.91 -13.70
N ASP A 265 -0.51 22.01 -13.13
CA ASP A 265 -1.35 22.34 -11.96
C ASP A 265 -0.51 22.36 -10.67
N ILE A 266 -0.41 23.56 -10.06
CA ILE A 266 0.34 23.77 -8.80
C ILE A 266 -0.22 22.91 -7.67
N LEU A 267 -1.53 22.71 -7.60
CA LEU A 267 -2.15 21.92 -6.53
C LEU A 267 -1.75 20.44 -6.64
N ILE A 268 -1.70 19.91 -7.84
CA ILE A 268 -1.20 18.55 -8.09
C ILE A 268 0.30 18.43 -7.75
N LEU A 269 1.09 19.44 -8.05
CA LEU A 269 2.51 19.49 -7.67
C LEU A 269 2.70 19.43 -6.15
N ILE A 270 1.91 20.20 -5.39
CA ILE A 270 1.94 20.18 -3.90
C ILE A 270 1.53 18.79 -3.38
N VAL A 271 0.52 18.18 -3.96
CA VAL A 271 0.10 16.81 -3.60
C VAL A 271 1.20 15.81 -3.84
N ARG A 272 1.89 15.85 -4.99
CA ARG A 272 3.04 14.97 -5.27
C ARG A 272 4.13 15.13 -4.24
N LEU A 273 4.47 16.36 -3.91
CA LEU A 273 5.47 16.65 -2.87
C LEU A 273 5.02 16.09 -1.52
N ALA A 274 3.76 16.27 -1.13
CA ALA A 274 3.21 15.74 0.11
C ALA A 274 3.27 14.20 0.15
N VAL A 275 2.90 13.53 -0.95
CA VAL A 275 2.98 12.07 -1.08
C VAL A 275 4.43 11.59 -1.00
N LEU A 276 5.37 12.24 -1.71
CA LEU A 276 6.80 11.91 -1.65
C LEU A 276 7.36 12.01 -0.23
N VAL A 277 7.01 13.08 0.50
CA VAL A 277 7.40 13.23 1.92
C VAL A 277 6.81 12.10 2.76
N ALA A 278 5.52 11.82 2.60
CA ALA A 278 4.83 10.78 3.35
C ALA A 278 5.49 9.39 3.13
N VAL A 279 5.69 8.99 1.88
CA VAL A 279 6.27 7.67 1.57
C VAL A 279 7.73 7.57 2.01
N THR A 280 8.53 8.61 1.80
CA THR A 280 9.95 8.64 2.21
C THR A 280 10.10 8.49 3.72
N LEU A 281 9.25 9.14 4.52
CA LEU A 281 9.24 9.02 5.98
C LEU A 281 8.69 7.68 6.46
N THR A 282 7.86 7.01 5.67
CA THR A 282 7.26 5.72 6.02
C THR A 282 8.22 4.55 5.78
N VAL A 283 9.15 4.64 4.81
CA VAL A 283 10.10 3.57 4.51
C VAL A 283 10.91 3.13 5.74
N PRO A 284 11.54 4.02 6.55
CA PRO A 284 12.25 3.63 7.77
C PRO A 284 11.37 2.89 8.78
N VAL A 285 10.08 3.26 8.86
CA VAL A 285 9.08 2.60 9.72
C VAL A 285 8.90 1.13 9.34
N VAL A 286 8.83 0.87 8.04
CA VAL A 286 8.60 -0.48 7.48
C VAL A 286 9.85 -1.36 7.56
N ILE A 287 11.05 -0.79 7.51
CA ILE A 287 12.32 -1.53 7.68
C ILE A 287 12.43 -2.11 9.09
N PHE A 288 11.88 -1.45 10.10
CA PHE A 288 12.01 -1.87 11.49
C PHE A 288 11.48 -3.29 11.76
N PRO A 289 10.24 -3.67 11.41
CA PRO A 289 9.76 -5.03 11.59
C PRO A 289 10.55 -6.06 10.77
N ILE A 290 10.99 -5.74 9.55
CA ILE A 290 11.82 -6.64 8.74
C ILE A 290 13.12 -6.96 9.47
N ARG A 291 13.82 -5.94 9.95
CA ARG A 291 15.06 -6.08 10.69
C ARG A 291 14.86 -6.86 11.99
N GLY A 292 13.76 -6.62 12.69
CA GLY A 292 13.37 -7.39 13.87
C GLY A 292 13.23 -8.87 13.55
N SER A 293 12.43 -9.21 12.56
CA SER A 293 12.19 -10.60 12.11
C SER A 293 13.47 -11.29 11.68
N ILE A 294 14.32 -10.64 10.90
CA ILE A 294 15.60 -11.20 10.44
C ILE A 294 16.55 -11.42 11.66
N THR A 295 16.64 -10.45 12.56
CA THR A 295 17.51 -10.58 13.73
C THR A 295 17.05 -11.70 14.66
N HIS A 296 15.75 -11.81 14.93
CA HIS A 296 15.17 -12.89 15.74
C HIS A 296 15.29 -14.27 15.10
N LEU A 297 15.36 -14.33 13.78
CA LEU A 297 15.51 -15.58 13.05
C LEU A 297 16.96 -16.06 13.01
N LEU A 298 17.89 -15.15 12.65
CA LEU A 298 19.30 -15.50 12.42
C LEU A 298 20.16 -15.45 13.68
N CYS A 299 19.83 -14.59 14.63
CA CYS A 299 20.68 -14.31 15.80
C CYS A 299 19.86 -14.13 17.09
N PRO A 300 19.09 -15.15 17.53
CA PRO A 300 18.12 -14.99 18.62
C PRO A 300 18.73 -14.68 20.00
N ALA A 301 20.03 -14.96 20.22
CA ALA A 301 20.70 -14.84 21.52
C ALA A 301 21.91 -13.88 21.52
N LYS A 302 22.13 -13.10 20.45
CA LYS A 302 23.28 -12.20 20.35
C LYS A 302 22.93 -10.78 20.77
N ASP A 303 23.82 -10.16 21.56
CA ASP A 303 23.75 -8.75 21.93
C ASP A 303 23.68 -7.82 20.70
N PHE A 304 23.20 -6.58 20.93
CA PHE A 304 23.13 -5.57 19.90
C PHE A 304 24.52 -5.25 19.33
N SER A 305 24.64 -5.27 17.99
CA SER A 305 25.85 -4.87 17.28
C SER A 305 25.49 -3.90 16.16
N TRP A 306 26.17 -2.75 16.12
CA TRP A 306 26.00 -1.74 15.09
C TRP A 306 26.32 -2.26 13.69
N TRP A 307 27.36 -3.09 13.55
CA TRP A 307 27.73 -3.71 12.28
C TRP A 307 26.60 -4.57 11.71
N ARG A 308 26.04 -5.46 12.54
CA ARG A 308 24.94 -6.32 12.15
C ARG A 308 23.68 -5.51 11.79
N HIS A 309 23.38 -4.49 12.62
CA HIS A 309 22.27 -3.58 12.39
C HIS A 309 22.38 -2.85 11.06
N SER A 310 23.54 -2.25 10.76
CA SER A 310 23.80 -1.54 9.51
C SER A 310 23.83 -2.49 8.32
N LEU A 311 24.48 -3.65 8.44
CA LEU A 311 24.56 -4.64 7.35
C LEU A 311 23.17 -5.13 6.93
N ILE A 312 22.31 -5.50 7.89
CA ILE A 312 20.94 -5.94 7.61
C ILE A 312 20.16 -4.81 6.93
N THR A 313 20.24 -3.58 7.45
CA THR A 313 19.54 -2.43 6.90
C THR A 313 19.96 -2.13 5.45
N VAL A 314 21.27 -2.11 5.18
CA VAL A 314 21.82 -1.89 3.84
C VAL A 314 21.41 -3.03 2.90
N SER A 315 21.46 -4.27 3.34
CA SER A 315 21.07 -5.44 2.52
C SER A 315 19.59 -5.39 2.14
N ILE A 316 18.71 -5.04 3.08
CA ILE A 316 17.28 -4.89 2.82
C ILE A 316 17.06 -3.76 1.80
N LEU A 317 17.69 -2.60 2.02
CA LEU A 317 17.54 -1.44 1.17
C LEU A 317 18.09 -1.68 -0.25
N ALA A 318 19.22 -2.34 -0.37
CA ALA A 318 19.79 -2.73 -1.66
C ALA A 318 18.88 -3.70 -2.41
N PHE A 319 18.37 -4.73 -1.72
CA PHE A 319 17.46 -5.70 -2.31
C PHE A 319 16.16 -5.06 -2.82
N THR A 320 15.56 -4.17 -2.03
CA THR A 320 14.33 -3.48 -2.43
C THR A 320 14.53 -2.48 -3.55
N ASN A 321 15.67 -1.76 -3.59
CA ASN A 321 16.02 -0.92 -4.73
C ASN A 321 16.19 -1.75 -6.02
N LEU A 322 16.85 -2.91 -5.95
CA LEU A 322 16.94 -3.83 -7.08
C LEU A 322 15.55 -4.26 -7.56
N LEU A 323 14.65 -4.64 -6.65
CA LEU A 323 13.28 -4.98 -7.03
C LEU A 323 12.59 -3.83 -7.78
N VAL A 324 12.71 -2.59 -7.29
CA VAL A 324 12.09 -1.40 -7.90
C VAL A 324 12.66 -1.08 -9.28
N ILE A 325 13.95 -1.36 -9.52
CA ILE A 325 14.59 -1.14 -10.81
C ILE A 325 14.10 -2.19 -11.83
N PHE A 326 14.01 -3.46 -11.43
CA PHE A 326 13.71 -4.57 -12.35
C PHE A 326 12.21 -4.86 -12.53
N VAL A 327 11.35 -4.53 -11.55
CA VAL A 327 9.91 -4.77 -11.67
C VAL A 327 9.24 -3.60 -12.39
N PRO A 328 8.53 -3.83 -13.49
CA PRO A 328 8.02 -2.77 -14.34
C PRO A 328 6.79 -2.05 -13.77
N THR A 329 5.97 -2.73 -12.96
CA THR A 329 4.71 -2.15 -12.46
C THR A 329 4.47 -2.37 -10.97
N ILE A 330 3.96 -1.32 -10.29
CA ILE A 330 3.56 -1.37 -8.89
C ILE A 330 2.40 -2.37 -8.67
N ARG A 331 1.54 -2.56 -9.66
CA ARG A 331 0.43 -3.50 -9.62
C ARG A 331 0.89 -4.95 -9.45
N ASP A 332 1.99 -5.33 -10.10
CA ASP A 332 2.53 -6.69 -10.01
C ASP A 332 3.09 -6.95 -8.61
N ILE A 333 3.75 -5.96 -8.00
CA ILE A 333 4.21 -6.03 -6.61
C ILE A 333 3.02 -6.27 -5.68
N PHE A 334 1.99 -5.44 -5.74
CA PHE A 334 0.80 -5.56 -4.91
C PHE A 334 0.03 -6.86 -5.17
N GLY A 335 -0.07 -7.29 -6.43
CA GLY A 335 -0.73 -8.53 -6.81
C GLY A 335 -0.06 -9.75 -6.21
N PHE A 336 1.25 -9.86 -6.37
CA PHE A 336 2.03 -11.00 -5.88
C PHE A 336 2.09 -11.05 -4.34
N ILE A 337 2.43 -9.93 -3.69
CA ILE A 337 2.51 -9.86 -2.23
C ILE A 337 1.13 -10.01 -1.59
N GLY A 338 0.10 -9.42 -2.20
CA GLY A 338 -1.28 -9.54 -1.72
C GLY A 338 -1.82 -10.96 -1.77
N ALA A 339 -1.54 -11.69 -2.85
CA ALA A 339 -1.95 -13.08 -3.00
C ALA A 339 -1.18 -14.05 -2.08
N SER A 340 0.05 -13.73 -1.73
CA SER A 340 0.93 -14.59 -0.92
C SER A 340 0.99 -14.13 0.54
N ALA A 341 1.88 -13.19 0.86
CA ALA A 341 2.18 -12.78 2.23
C ALA A 341 1.00 -12.13 2.94
N ALA A 342 0.25 -11.25 2.26
CA ALA A 342 -0.91 -10.59 2.86
C ALA A 342 -2.03 -11.60 3.16
N ALA A 343 -2.32 -12.51 2.25
CA ALA A 343 -3.31 -13.57 2.47
C ALA A 343 -2.90 -14.48 3.64
N MET A 344 -1.62 -14.83 3.74
CA MET A 344 -1.08 -15.57 4.90
C MET A 344 -1.32 -14.81 6.21
N LEU A 345 -0.98 -13.53 6.27
CA LEU A 345 -1.05 -12.72 7.49
C LEU A 345 -2.48 -12.38 7.92
N ILE A 346 -3.39 -12.18 6.96
CA ILE A 346 -4.78 -11.81 7.26
C ILE A 346 -5.65 -13.04 7.50
N PHE A 347 -5.59 -14.03 6.62
CA PHE A 347 -6.59 -15.10 6.62
C PHE A 347 -6.06 -16.41 7.21
N ILE A 348 -4.90 -16.88 6.77
CA ILE A 348 -4.43 -18.22 7.07
C ILE A 348 -3.85 -18.31 8.48
N LEU A 349 -2.84 -17.50 8.80
CA LEU A 349 -2.12 -17.61 10.07
C LEU A 349 -3.00 -17.30 11.29
N PRO A 350 -3.80 -16.21 11.34
CA PRO A 350 -4.66 -15.95 12.49
C PRO A 350 -5.68 -17.05 12.71
N SER A 351 -6.24 -17.61 11.63
CA SER A 351 -7.20 -18.72 11.69
C SER A 351 -6.56 -19.99 12.20
N ALA A 352 -5.38 -20.33 11.67
CA ALA A 352 -4.62 -21.51 12.08
C ALA A 352 -4.16 -21.43 13.55
N PHE A 353 -3.67 -20.27 13.97
CA PHE A 353 -3.27 -20.03 15.36
C PHE A 353 -4.46 -20.13 16.30
N TYR A 354 -5.61 -19.57 15.93
CA TYR A 354 -6.84 -19.64 16.71
C TYR A 354 -7.30 -21.07 16.90
N ILE A 355 -7.36 -21.87 15.84
CA ILE A 355 -7.76 -23.28 15.92
C ILE A 355 -6.83 -24.07 16.85
N LYS A 356 -5.52 -23.83 16.77
CA LYS A 356 -4.51 -24.59 17.50
C LYS A 356 -4.35 -24.19 18.96
N LEU A 357 -4.36 -22.89 19.26
CA LEU A 357 -4.01 -22.35 20.59
C LEU A 357 -5.23 -22.15 21.48
N VAL A 358 -6.42 -21.82 20.95
CA VAL A 358 -7.62 -21.61 21.74
C VAL A 358 -8.30 -22.96 22.03
N LYS A 359 -7.83 -23.65 23.08
CA LYS A 359 -8.32 -24.99 23.46
C LYS A 359 -9.61 -24.96 24.28
N LYS A 360 -9.94 -23.83 24.95
CA LYS A 360 -11.11 -23.69 25.80
C LYS A 360 -12.44 -23.81 25.05
N GLU A 361 -12.45 -23.60 23.76
CA GLU A 361 -13.62 -23.77 22.92
C GLU A 361 -13.62 -25.13 22.24
N PRO A 362 -14.74 -25.87 22.27
CA PRO A 362 -14.82 -27.17 21.62
C PRO A 362 -14.64 -27.02 20.10
N MET A 363 -14.04 -28.01 19.45
CA MET A 363 -13.79 -28.01 17.98
C MET A 363 -15.08 -27.86 17.16
N LYS A 364 -16.21 -28.29 17.72
CA LYS A 364 -17.55 -28.18 17.13
C LYS A 364 -18.23 -26.83 17.36
N SER A 365 -17.57 -25.83 18.00
CA SER A 365 -18.15 -24.51 18.17
C SER A 365 -18.35 -23.82 16.81
N VAL A 366 -19.43 -23.07 16.69
CA VAL A 366 -19.80 -22.35 15.46
C VAL A 366 -18.65 -21.45 14.98
N GLN A 367 -17.88 -20.84 15.91
CA GLN A 367 -16.74 -20.02 15.59
C GLN A 367 -15.58 -20.84 14.98
N LYS A 368 -15.23 -21.99 15.56
CA LYS A 368 -14.15 -22.85 15.01
C LYS A 368 -14.53 -23.48 13.68
N ILE A 369 -15.76 -23.93 13.52
CA ILE A 369 -16.26 -24.47 12.25
C ILE A 369 -16.28 -23.37 11.18
N GLY A 370 -16.73 -22.17 11.51
CA GLY A 370 -16.72 -21.04 10.59
C GLY A 370 -15.33 -20.62 10.16
N VAL A 371 -14.34 -20.66 11.05
CA VAL A 371 -12.93 -20.38 10.73
C VAL A 371 -12.31 -21.50 9.89
N SER A 372 -12.57 -22.77 10.23
CA SER A 372 -12.04 -23.93 9.48
C SER A 372 -12.60 -24.07 8.06
N LYS A 373 -13.83 -23.57 7.82
CA LYS A 373 -14.41 -23.56 6.46
C LYS A 373 -13.94 -22.38 5.60
N ARG A 374 -13.27 -21.38 6.21
CA ARG A 374 -12.83 -20.14 5.54
C ARG A 374 -11.31 -20.07 5.34
N SER A 375 -10.54 -20.89 5.99
CA SER A 375 -9.10 -21.11 5.75
C SER A 375 -8.85 -22.18 4.68
#